data_6bb07de9f9834987d204955435bee371
#
_entry.id   6bb07de9f9834987d204955435bee371
#
_cell.length_a   1.000
_cell.length_b   1.000
_cell.length_c   1.000
_cell.angle_alpha   90.00
_cell.angle_beta   90.00
_cell.angle_gamma   90.00
#
_symmetry.space_group_name_H-M   'P 1'
#
loop_
_entity.id
_entity.type
_entity.pdbx_description
1 polymer ?
#
loop_
_entity_poly.entity_id
_entity_poly.type
_entity_poly.pdbx_seq_one_letter_code
_entity_poly.pdbx_strand_id
1 'polypeptide(L)'
;MLNKLQRYLSDVNINSNFVHGNNRLLEFSTNSLNFLAEYNPDSDPTYFRIMLPRIQSEDLQLDKEALDRIMVINSTYKVGKIIRIGKSLWMSAEFFINPTENNMLVFPRAISLLTDMYNDYFSPSHE
;
A
#
# COMPACT_ATOMS: atom_id res chain seq x y z
N MET A 1 -12.44 11.00 -0.22
CA MET A 1 -10.98 10.80 -0.34
C MET A 1 -10.61 9.89 -1.49
N LEU A 2 -11.26 8.74 -1.63
CA LEU A 2 -10.96 7.84 -2.76
C LEU A 2 -11.30 8.46 -4.12
N ASN A 3 -12.30 9.33 -4.17
CA ASN A 3 -12.60 10.06 -5.41
C ASN A 3 -11.45 10.98 -5.82
N LYS A 4 -10.75 11.56 -4.85
CA LYS A 4 -9.56 12.38 -5.13
C LYS A 4 -8.41 11.51 -5.66
N LEU A 5 -8.21 10.34 -5.07
CA LEU A 5 -7.23 9.39 -5.56
C LEU A 5 -7.57 8.93 -6.98
N GLN A 6 -8.82 8.59 -7.24
CA GLN A 6 -9.26 8.16 -8.56
C GLN A 6 -9.01 9.24 -9.61
N ARG A 7 -9.27 10.49 -9.27
CA ARG A 7 -9.01 11.61 -10.16
C ARG A 7 -7.52 11.79 -10.43
N TYR A 8 -6.69 11.69 -9.38
CA TYR A 8 -5.24 11.75 -9.54
C TYR A 8 -4.75 10.65 -10.49
N LEU A 9 -5.21 9.42 -10.27
CA LEU A 9 -4.80 8.28 -11.10
C LEU A 9 -5.21 8.48 -12.56
N SER A 10 -6.43 8.97 -12.79
CA SER A 10 -6.90 9.28 -14.14
C SER A 10 -6.02 10.34 -14.81
N ASP A 11 -5.60 11.36 -14.05
CA ASP A 11 -4.76 12.43 -14.58
C ASP A 11 -3.37 11.94 -15.00
N VAL A 12 -2.90 10.84 -14.43
CA VAL A 12 -1.63 10.23 -14.82
C VAL A 12 -1.82 8.95 -15.63
N ASN A 13 -3.01 8.78 -16.21
CA ASN A 13 -3.35 7.68 -17.12
C ASN A 13 -3.33 6.29 -16.46
N ILE A 14 -3.73 6.21 -15.20
CA ILE A 14 -3.88 4.95 -14.50
C ILE A 14 -5.37 4.69 -14.28
N ASN A 15 -5.86 3.55 -14.76
CA ASN A 15 -7.24 3.15 -14.54
C ASN A 15 -7.43 2.63 -13.13
N SER A 16 -8.58 2.94 -12.55
CA SER A 16 -8.93 2.48 -11.21
C SER A 16 -10.40 2.12 -11.14
N ASN A 17 -10.75 1.18 -10.26
CA ASN A 17 -12.12 0.72 -10.08
C ASN A 17 -12.42 0.48 -8.62
N PHE A 18 -13.63 0.84 -8.19
CA PHE A 18 -14.10 0.46 -6.88
C PHE A 18 -14.36 -1.05 -6.84
N VAL A 19 -13.96 -1.69 -5.75
CA VAL A 19 -14.05 -3.15 -5.61
C VAL A 19 -15.51 -3.56 -5.37
N HIS A 20 -16.11 -4.26 -6.33
CA HIS A 20 -17.47 -4.80 -6.24
C HIS A 20 -18.49 -3.81 -5.69
N GLY A 21 -18.41 -2.54 -6.11
CA GLY A 21 -19.32 -1.52 -5.65
C GLY A 21 -19.07 -1.01 -4.24
N ASN A 22 -18.00 -1.45 -3.61
CA ASN A 22 -17.62 -0.96 -2.29
C ASN A 22 -16.89 0.38 -2.44
N ASN A 23 -17.54 1.46 -2.04
CA ASN A 23 -16.99 2.81 -2.20
C ASN A 23 -15.87 3.15 -1.21
N ARG A 24 -15.45 2.20 -0.38
CA ARG A 24 -14.34 2.37 0.55
C ARG A 24 -13.07 1.66 0.11
N LEU A 25 -13.13 0.93 -1.01
CA LEU A 25 -11.99 0.19 -1.56
C LEU A 25 -11.84 0.52 -3.04
N LEU A 26 -10.64 0.95 -3.42
CA LEU A 26 -10.31 1.29 -4.80
C LEU A 26 -9.09 0.48 -5.22
N GLU A 27 -9.19 -0.21 -6.36
CA GLU A 27 -8.06 -0.98 -6.88
C GLU A 27 -7.49 -0.33 -8.14
N PHE A 28 -6.19 -0.43 -8.31
CA PHE A 28 -5.48 0.08 -9.49
C PHE A 28 -4.15 -0.63 -9.64
N SER A 29 -3.58 -0.54 -10.84
CA SER A 29 -2.29 -1.17 -11.14
C SER A 29 -1.36 -0.15 -11.77
N THR A 30 -0.13 -0.12 -11.29
CA THR A 30 0.95 0.68 -11.87
C THR A 30 2.29 0.07 -11.44
N ASN A 31 3.35 0.39 -12.17
CA ASN A 31 4.68 -0.16 -11.88
C ASN A 31 4.71 -1.69 -11.85
N SER A 32 3.82 -2.34 -12.62
CA SER A 32 3.65 -3.80 -12.65
C SER A 32 3.17 -4.38 -11.33
N LEU A 33 2.57 -3.58 -10.47
CA LEU A 33 2.05 -3.98 -9.17
C LEU A 33 0.57 -3.65 -9.06
N ASN A 34 -0.14 -4.46 -8.29
CA ASN A 34 -1.57 -4.26 -8.02
C ASN A 34 -1.75 -3.65 -6.64
N PHE A 35 -2.37 -2.50 -6.59
CA PHE A 35 -2.58 -1.74 -5.37
C PHE A 35 -4.03 -1.76 -4.95
N LEU A 36 -4.25 -1.63 -3.65
CA LEU A 36 -5.58 -1.48 -3.07
C LEU A 36 -5.55 -0.30 -2.11
N ALA A 37 -6.46 0.65 -2.28
CA ALA A 37 -6.58 1.79 -1.39
C ALA A 37 -7.86 1.66 -0.57
N GLU A 38 -7.76 1.97 0.72
CA GLU A 38 -8.88 1.92 1.64
C GLU A 38 -9.01 3.24 2.38
N TYR A 39 -10.25 3.72 2.50
CA TYR A 39 -10.57 4.90 3.27
C TYR A 39 -11.77 4.60 4.15
N ASN A 40 -11.62 4.80 5.46
CA ASN A 40 -12.70 4.63 6.41
C ASN A 40 -13.00 5.97 7.07
N PRO A 41 -14.06 6.67 6.62
CA PRO A 41 -14.42 7.97 7.19
C PRO A 41 -14.98 7.88 8.60
N ASP A 42 -15.40 6.70 9.04
CA ASP A 42 -16.02 6.49 10.34
C ASP A 42 -15.01 6.20 11.45
N SER A 43 -13.75 6.00 11.11
CA SER A 43 -12.72 5.76 12.12
C SER A 43 -12.30 7.08 12.77
N ASP A 44 -11.82 7.01 14.01
CA ASP A 44 -11.35 8.17 14.76
C ASP A 44 -9.99 7.85 15.39
N PRO A 45 -8.89 8.45 14.94
CA PRO A 45 -8.85 9.45 13.85
C PRO A 45 -9.08 8.82 12.48
N THR A 46 -9.54 9.64 11.55
CA THR A 46 -9.73 9.21 10.17
C THR A 46 -8.38 8.84 9.55
N TYR A 47 -8.33 7.70 8.90
CA TYR A 47 -7.11 7.29 8.23
C TYR A 47 -7.39 6.80 6.81
N PHE A 48 -6.34 6.80 6.03
CA PHE A 48 -6.32 6.35 4.65
C PHE A 48 -5.10 5.44 4.47
N ARG A 49 -5.26 4.34 3.76
CA ARG A 49 -4.12 3.49 3.49
C ARG A 49 -4.11 2.99 2.06
N ILE A 50 -2.89 2.82 1.53
CA ILE A 50 -2.64 2.18 0.27
C ILE A 50 -1.84 0.91 0.55
N MET A 51 -2.20 -0.18 -0.10
CA MET A 51 -1.64 -1.50 0.19
C MET A 51 -1.21 -2.20 -1.08
N LEU A 52 -0.23 -3.08 -0.94
CA LEU A 52 0.06 -4.12 -1.91
C LEU A 52 -0.41 -5.44 -1.30
N PRO A 53 -1.59 -5.95 -1.73
CA PRO A 53 -2.11 -7.16 -1.14
C PRO A 53 -1.38 -8.39 -1.65
N ARG A 54 -1.22 -9.36 -0.77
CA ARG A 54 -0.75 -10.70 -1.11
C ARG A 54 0.56 -10.70 -1.89
N ILE A 55 1.55 -9.94 -1.40
CA ILE A 55 2.87 -9.96 -2.02
C ILE A 55 3.49 -11.35 -1.93
N GLN A 56 3.05 -12.14 -0.96
CA GLN A 56 3.42 -13.53 -0.81
C GLN A 56 2.26 -14.24 -0.11
N SER A 57 1.76 -15.32 -0.72
CA SER A 57 0.63 -16.09 -0.19
C SER A 57 0.87 -17.56 -0.46
N GLU A 58 -0.05 -18.42 -0.01
CA GLU A 58 0.03 -19.86 -0.16
C GLU A 58 1.39 -20.41 0.29
N ASP A 59 1.39 -21.48 0.99
CA ASP A 59 2.63 -22.14 1.45
C ASP A 59 3.64 -21.15 2.04
N LEU A 60 3.12 -20.07 2.62
CA LEU A 60 3.97 -19.05 3.21
C LEU A 60 4.80 -19.66 4.32
N GLN A 61 6.10 -19.78 4.06
CA GLN A 61 7.07 -20.24 5.05
C GLN A 61 8.01 -19.09 5.34
N LEU A 62 7.92 -18.56 6.53
CA LEU A 62 8.79 -17.47 6.95
C LEU A 62 10.01 -18.07 7.62
N ASP A 63 11.03 -18.36 6.81
CA ASP A 63 12.30 -18.80 7.35
C ASP A 63 13.04 -17.61 7.96
N LYS A 64 14.18 -17.88 8.56
CA LYS A 64 14.96 -16.84 9.24
C LYS A 64 15.33 -15.70 8.28
N GLU A 65 15.72 -16.04 7.07
CA GLU A 65 16.11 -15.02 6.09
C GLU A 65 14.95 -14.10 5.72
N ALA A 66 13.76 -14.67 5.51
CA ALA A 66 12.57 -13.87 5.21
C ALA A 66 12.20 -12.97 6.39
N LEU A 67 12.23 -13.51 7.61
CA LEU A 67 11.94 -12.72 8.81
C LEU A 67 12.94 -11.58 9.00
N ASP A 68 14.21 -11.83 8.74
CA ASP A 68 15.23 -10.78 8.84
C ASP A 68 14.98 -9.68 7.81
N ARG A 69 14.61 -10.03 6.58
CA ARG A 69 14.27 -9.04 5.57
C ARG A 69 13.06 -8.18 5.97
N ILE A 70 12.03 -8.83 6.52
CA ILE A 70 10.85 -8.11 7.00
C ILE A 70 11.23 -7.12 8.09
N MET A 71 12.07 -7.54 9.04
CA MET A 71 12.51 -6.67 10.11
C MET A 71 13.31 -5.47 9.61
N VAL A 72 14.20 -5.69 8.65
CA VAL A 72 14.98 -4.61 8.05
C VAL A 72 14.07 -3.60 7.36
N ILE A 73 13.13 -4.08 6.56
CA ILE A 73 12.21 -3.19 5.84
C ILE A 73 11.33 -2.43 6.82
N ASN A 74 10.75 -3.10 7.81
CA ASN A 74 9.89 -2.44 8.78
C ASN A 74 10.64 -1.43 9.65
N SER A 75 11.96 -1.59 9.78
CA SER A 75 12.79 -0.63 10.51
C SER A 75 13.24 0.53 9.63
N THR A 76 13.40 0.29 8.33
CA THR A 76 13.90 1.29 7.38
C THR A 76 12.82 2.29 6.98
N TYR A 77 11.62 1.79 6.71
CA TYR A 77 10.51 2.63 6.22
C TYR A 77 9.62 3.02 7.39
N LYS A 78 9.45 4.32 7.60
CA LYS A 78 8.73 4.83 8.78
C LYS A 78 7.23 4.67 8.68
N VAL A 79 6.68 4.84 7.49
CA VAL A 79 5.23 4.82 7.28
C VAL A 79 4.77 3.47 6.76
N GLY A 80 5.58 2.85 5.92
CA GLY A 80 5.23 1.56 5.33
C GLY A 80 5.59 0.39 6.23
N LYS A 81 4.78 -0.65 6.17
CA LYS A 81 4.99 -1.89 6.95
C LYS A 81 4.66 -3.11 6.11
N ILE A 82 5.40 -4.17 6.35
CA ILE A 82 5.01 -5.51 5.91
C ILE A 82 4.22 -6.14 7.06
N ILE A 83 3.01 -6.59 6.76
CA ILE A 83 2.12 -7.19 7.74
C ILE A 83 1.63 -8.54 7.24
N ARG A 84 1.24 -9.39 8.18
CA ARG A 84 0.67 -10.69 7.86
C ARG A 84 -0.84 -10.63 8.02
N ILE A 85 -1.57 -11.01 6.98
CA ILE A 85 -3.03 -11.12 7.01
C ILE A 85 -3.37 -12.56 6.61
N GLY A 86 -3.86 -13.34 7.57
CA GLY A 86 -4.11 -14.77 7.34
C GLY A 86 -2.82 -15.48 6.97
N LYS A 87 -2.80 -16.10 5.78
CA LYS A 87 -1.64 -16.81 5.25
C LYS A 87 -0.87 -16.00 4.22
N SER A 88 -1.10 -14.70 4.18
CA SER A 88 -0.48 -13.82 3.18
C SER A 88 0.34 -12.73 3.84
N LEU A 89 1.36 -12.27 3.13
CA LEU A 89 2.07 -11.05 3.47
C LEU A 89 1.52 -9.91 2.63
N TRP A 90 1.33 -8.77 3.25
CA TRP A 90 0.87 -7.54 2.62
C TRP A 90 1.82 -6.41 2.96
N MET A 91 1.93 -5.44 2.07
CA MET A 91 2.59 -4.18 2.39
C MET A 91 1.53 -3.10 2.52
N SER A 92 1.71 -2.20 3.49
CA SER A 92 0.73 -1.17 3.77
C SER A 92 1.42 0.15 4.11
N ALA A 93 0.88 1.24 3.60
CA ALA A 93 1.25 2.60 4.00
C ALA A 93 -0.01 3.28 4.50
N GLU A 94 -0.01 3.68 5.77
CA GLU A 94 -1.17 4.27 6.43
C GLU A 94 -0.90 5.71 6.83
N PHE A 95 -1.91 6.55 6.65
CA PHE A 95 -1.81 7.98 6.92
C PHE A 95 -3.03 8.46 7.69
N PHE A 96 -2.79 9.26 8.70
CA PHE A 96 -3.86 10.07 9.28
C PHE A 96 -4.07 11.27 8.38
N ILE A 97 -5.31 11.55 8.01
CA ILE A 97 -5.60 12.61 7.06
C ILE A 97 -6.67 13.55 7.60
N ASN A 98 -6.54 14.80 7.17
CA ASN A 98 -7.59 15.79 7.34
C ASN A 98 -8.29 15.96 5.99
N PRO A 99 -9.56 15.52 5.85
CA PRO A 99 -10.24 15.57 4.56
C PRO A 99 -10.41 16.98 3.98
N THR A 100 -10.25 18.03 4.80
CA THR A 100 -10.38 19.40 4.34
C THR A 100 -9.08 19.96 3.77
N GLU A 101 -7.96 19.25 3.93
CA GLU A 101 -6.69 19.69 3.39
C GLU A 101 -6.45 19.08 2.00
N ASN A 102 -5.52 19.72 1.26
CA ASN A 102 -5.09 19.17 -0.01
C ASN A 102 -4.05 18.09 0.23
N ASN A 103 -4.47 16.84 0.08
CA ASN A 103 -3.62 15.66 0.35
C ASN A 103 -3.05 15.04 -0.93
N MET A 104 -3.05 15.79 -2.06
CA MET A 104 -2.70 15.21 -3.35
C MET A 104 -1.28 14.66 -3.41
N LEU A 105 -0.34 15.24 -2.66
CA LEU A 105 1.04 14.77 -2.66
C LEU A 105 1.22 13.44 -1.94
N VAL A 106 0.27 13.04 -1.12
CA VAL A 106 0.34 11.78 -0.40
C VAL A 106 0.24 10.58 -1.35
N PHE A 107 -0.53 10.72 -2.42
CA PHE A 107 -0.79 9.61 -3.34
C PHE A 107 0.47 9.12 -4.06
N PRO A 108 1.18 9.99 -4.80
CA PRO A 108 2.40 9.53 -5.49
C PRO A 108 3.48 9.07 -4.51
N ARG A 109 3.57 9.70 -3.34
CA ARG A 109 4.57 9.31 -2.34
C ARG A 109 4.28 7.93 -1.76
N ALA A 110 3.01 7.62 -1.47
CA ALA A 110 2.63 6.31 -0.96
C ALA A 110 2.87 5.21 -1.99
N ILE A 111 2.52 5.46 -3.24
CA ILE A 111 2.72 4.51 -4.32
C ILE A 111 4.22 4.25 -4.52
N SER A 112 5.03 5.31 -4.53
CA SER A 112 6.47 5.20 -4.68
C SER A 112 7.10 4.45 -3.50
N LEU A 113 6.66 4.76 -2.28
CA LEU A 113 7.12 4.10 -1.07
C LEU A 113 6.89 2.59 -1.13
N LEU A 114 5.68 2.17 -1.46
CA LEU A 114 5.35 0.75 -1.53
C LEU A 114 6.08 0.05 -2.66
N THR A 115 6.26 0.72 -3.79
CA THR A 115 7.05 0.20 -4.90
C THR A 115 8.50 -0.05 -4.46
N ASP A 116 9.09 0.90 -3.77
CA ASP A 116 10.46 0.76 -3.26
C ASP A 116 10.56 -0.38 -2.24
N MET A 117 9.59 -0.47 -1.32
CA MET A 117 9.56 -1.55 -0.35
C MET A 117 9.46 -2.92 -1.02
N TYR A 118 8.61 -3.03 -2.04
CA TYR A 118 8.45 -4.27 -2.78
C TYR A 118 9.77 -4.68 -3.44
N ASN A 119 10.42 -3.73 -4.11
CA ASN A 119 11.70 -4.00 -4.77
C ASN A 119 12.78 -4.38 -3.77
N ASP A 120 12.83 -3.70 -2.63
CA ASP A 120 13.81 -4.01 -1.58
C ASP A 120 13.58 -5.41 -1.00
N TYR A 121 12.33 -5.81 -0.84
CA TYR A 121 12.03 -7.12 -0.28
C TYR A 121 12.39 -8.26 -1.23
N PHE A 122 12.04 -8.12 -2.52
CA PHE A 122 12.23 -9.19 -3.50
C PHE A 122 13.55 -9.13 -4.25
N SER A 123 14.21 -7.99 -4.27
CA SER A 123 15.49 -7.81 -4.95
C SER A 123 16.43 -6.98 -4.09
N PRO A 124 16.83 -7.49 -2.93
CA PRO A 124 17.67 -6.73 -2.05
C PRO A 124 19.03 -6.48 -2.72
N SER A 125 19.36 -5.20 -2.80
CA SER A 125 20.55 -4.79 -3.53
C SER A 125 21.71 -4.54 -2.60
N HIS A 126 22.03 -5.39 -1.75
CA HIS A 126 23.00 -5.11 -0.89
C HIS A 126 24.16 -5.74 -1.08
N GLU A 127 24.61 -5.29 -1.29
CA GLU A 127 25.55 -5.78 -1.31
C GLU A 127 26.05 -5.66 -0.55
#